data_26981ba4f72cc4904051a0b20a0bb117
#
_entry.id   26981ba4f72cc4904051a0b20a0bb117
#
_cell.length_a   1.000
_cell.length_b   1.000
_cell.length_c   1.000
_cell.angle_alpha   90.00
_cell.angle_beta   90.00
_cell.angle_gamma   90.00
#
_symmetry.space_group_name_H-M   'P 1'
#
loop_
_entity.id
_entity.type
_entity.pdbx_description
1 polymer ?
#
loop_
_entity_poly.entity_id
_entity_poly.type
_entity_poly.pdbx_seq_one_letter_code
_entity_poly.pdbx_strand_id
1 'polypeptide(L)'
;MKKTFFQKTYNLNASLLFFALINSILSLAFYLLVKLFGDFDIPSLNSFIIIIQNKLSLLGSYTSQIATILVLLAVSLIIVELTQRMISDSILNYFKSVYQTIRLRQFLRQDDKSESAITIDNQTTITKFNPILKNFNQTVGKATVDVRKSTVVVFLKYPRTQQAQKLLRDMEAHIKEEISSRNPNYYFSSPNREENKLWFKATRR
;
A
#
# COMPACT_ATOMS: atom_id res chain seq x y z
N MET A 1 -11.69 1.94 -19.66
CA MET A 1 -11.06 3.20 -19.11
C MET A 1 -9.57 2.99 -18.85
N LYS A 2 -8.75 4.06 -18.94
CA LYS A 2 -7.31 3.96 -18.65
C LYS A 2 -7.02 4.54 -17.25
N LYS A 3 -6.10 3.90 -16.52
CA LYS A 3 -5.61 4.43 -15.23
C LYS A 3 -4.87 5.74 -15.43
N THR A 4 -5.10 6.70 -14.54
CA THR A 4 -4.30 7.93 -14.46
C THR A 4 -2.87 7.61 -14.01
N PHE A 5 -1.95 8.56 -14.14
CA PHE A 5 -0.57 8.38 -13.69
C PHE A 5 -0.54 8.12 -12.18
N PHE A 6 -1.27 8.90 -11.39
CA PHE A 6 -1.44 8.67 -9.95
C PHE A 6 -1.87 7.25 -9.63
N GLN A 7 -2.90 6.72 -10.31
CA GLN A 7 -3.41 5.37 -10.06
C GLN A 7 -2.42 4.25 -10.45
N LYS A 8 -1.51 4.52 -11.37
CA LYS A 8 -0.44 3.58 -11.75
C LYS A 8 0.70 3.58 -10.74
N THR A 9 1.10 4.76 -10.28
CA THR A 9 2.32 4.95 -9.49
C THR A 9 2.09 4.87 -7.98
N TYR A 10 0.86 5.14 -7.48
CA TYR A 10 0.58 5.18 -6.05
C TYR A 10 0.99 3.89 -5.30
N ASN A 11 0.55 2.73 -5.81
CA ASN A 11 0.89 1.45 -5.19
C ASN A 11 2.38 1.10 -5.36
N LEU A 12 2.97 1.48 -6.48
CA LEU A 12 4.40 1.30 -6.73
C LEU A 12 5.23 2.14 -5.75
N ASN A 13 4.89 3.42 -5.59
CA ASN A 13 5.55 4.30 -4.63
C ASN A 13 5.45 3.79 -3.19
N ALA A 14 4.27 3.33 -2.79
CA ALA A 14 4.09 2.73 -1.46
C ALA A 14 5.00 1.50 -1.26
N SER A 15 5.13 0.64 -2.29
CA SER A 15 6.03 -0.51 -2.24
C SER A 15 7.50 -0.10 -2.23
N LEU A 16 7.92 0.87 -3.05
CA LEU A 16 9.30 1.37 -3.07
C LEU A 16 9.71 1.94 -1.71
N LEU A 17 8.86 2.78 -1.11
CA LEU A 17 9.11 3.36 0.21
C LEU A 17 9.13 2.30 1.32
N PHE A 18 8.26 1.29 1.24
CA PHE A 18 8.25 0.17 2.18
C PHE A 18 9.56 -0.64 2.12
N PHE A 19 10.01 -1.01 0.92
CA PHE A 19 11.27 -1.73 0.76
C PHE A 19 12.49 -0.87 1.11
N ALA A 20 12.45 0.44 0.83
CA ALA A 20 13.48 1.37 1.26
C ALA A 20 13.60 1.42 2.79
N LEU A 21 12.45 1.47 3.50
CA LEU A 21 12.41 1.44 4.96
C LEU A 21 13.02 0.15 5.52
N ILE A 22 12.67 -1.02 4.97
CA ILE A 22 13.23 -2.30 5.38
C ILE A 22 14.76 -2.31 5.20
N ASN A 23 15.25 -1.89 4.03
CA ASN A 23 16.70 -1.84 3.76
C ASN A 23 17.43 -0.84 4.66
N SER A 24 16.80 0.29 5.00
CA SER A 24 17.36 1.26 5.96
C SER A 24 17.48 0.69 7.37
N ILE A 25 16.46 -0.03 7.84
CA ILE A 25 16.47 -0.71 9.15
C ILE A 25 17.57 -1.79 9.16
N LEU A 26 17.68 -2.56 8.08
CA LEU A 26 18.68 -3.61 7.95
C LEU A 26 20.11 -3.03 7.93
N SER A 27 20.31 -1.92 7.21
CA SER A 27 21.61 -1.19 7.20
C SER A 27 21.97 -0.70 8.62
N LEU A 28 21.01 -0.14 9.35
CA LEU A 28 21.22 0.30 10.73
C LEU A 28 21.60 -0.89 11.62
N ALA A 29 20.93 -2.03 11.47
CA ALA A 29 21.24 -3.24 12.24
C ALA A 29 22.67 -3.72 11.97
N PHE A 30 23.11 -3.74 10.70
CA PHE A 30 24.49 -4.09 10.36
C PHE A 30 25.50 -3.10 10.96
N TYR A 31 25.21 -1.80 10.93
CA TYR A 31 26.06 -0.81 11.55
C TYR A 31 26.21 -1.01 13.06
N LEU A 32 25.11 -1.31 13.76
CA LEU A 32 25.12 -1.58 15.20
C LEU A 32 25.91 -2.87 15.52
N LEU A 33 25.78 -3.91 14.68
CA LEU A 33 26.56 -5.13 14.83
C LEU A 33 28.07 -4.89 14.66
N VAL A 34 28.46 -4.11 13.64
CA VAL A 34 29.88 -3.73 13.43
C VAL A 34 30.43 -3.01 14.65
N LYS A 35 29.66 -2.06 15.22
CA LYS A 35 30.05 -1.35 16.43
C LYS A 35 30.17 -2.30 17.63
N LEU A 36 29.20 -3.19 17.82
CA LEU A 36 29.21 -4.17 18.92
C LEU A 36 30.45 -5.09 18.85
N PHE A 37 30.79 -5.59 17.65
CA PHE A 37 31.99 -6.41 17.47
C PHE A 37 33.28 -5.60 17.62
N GLY A 38 33.24 -4.27 17.44
CA GLY A 38 34.39 -3.38 17.66
C GLY A 38 34.75 -3.21 19.13
N ASP A 39 33.80 -3.36 20.02
CA ASP A 39 34.00 -3.22 21.47
C ASP A 39 34.56 -4.51 22.10
N PHE A 40 34.68 -5.63 21.34
CA PHE A 40 35.27 -6.89 21.81
C PHE A 40 36.77 -6.92 21.53
N ASP A 41 37.59 -6.82 22.54
CA ASP A 41 39.05 -6.97 22.47
C ASP A 41 39.49 -8.35 23.01
N ILE A 42 39.43 -9.36 22.14
CA ILE A 42 39.88 -10.73 22.44
C ILE A 42 41.10 -11.05 21.54
N PRO A 43 42.34 -10.99 22.05
CA PRO A 43 43.56 -11.09 21.21
C PRO A 43 43.62 -12.33 20.34
N SER A 44 43.10 -13.48 20.82
CA SER A 44 43.08 -14.77 20.10
C SER A 44 42.10 -14.83 18.93
N LEU A 45 41.09 -13.93 18.87
CA LEU A 45 40.02 -13.90 17.87
C LEU A 45 40.03 -12.64 17.01
N ASN A 46 41.00 -11.75 17.19
CA ASN A 46 41.03 -10.42 16.60
C ASN A 46 40.98 -10.45 15.06
N SER A 47 41.73 -11.35 14.42
CA SER A 47 41.70 -11.49 12.95
C SER A 47 40.34 -11.97 12.43
N PHE A 48 39.66 -12.85 13.16
CA PHE A 48 38.34 -13.32 12.79
C PHE A 48 37.26 -12.23 12.97
N ILE A 49 37.34 -11.47 14.07
CA ILE A 49 36.46 -10.31 14.33
C ILE A 49 36.58 -9.28 13.23
N ILE A 50 37.79 -8.93 12.81
CA ILE A 50 38.01 -7.97 11.71
C ILE A 50 37.38 -8.46 10.39
N ILE A 51 37.50 -9.74 10.06
CA ILE A 51 36.87 -10.30 8.87
C ILE A 51 35.33 -10.16 8.94
N ILE A 52 34.74 -10.47 10.08
CA ILE A 52 33.28 -10.33 10.28
C ILE A 52 32.86 -8.86 10.15
N GLN A 53 33.56 -7.94 10.81
CA GLN A 53 33.28 -6.51 10.74
C GLN A 53 33.32 -6.00 9.29
N ASN A 54 34.36 -6.38 8.53
CA ASN A 54 34.48 -6.00 7.13
C ASN A 54 33.30 -6.53 6.28
N LYS A 55 32.89 -7.77 6.50
CA LYS A 55 31.72 -8.34 5.78
C LYS A 55 30.43 -7.67 6.18
N LEU A 56 30.19 -7.42 7.46
CA LEU A 56 29.00 -6.71 7.95
C LEU A 56 28.95 -5.28 7.46
N SER A 57 30.07 -4.56 7.47
CA SER A 57 30.20 -3.21 6.94
C SER A 57 29.86 -3.15 5.44
N LEU A 58 30.36 -4.12 4.67
CA LEU A 58 30.05 -4.24 3.24
C LEU A 58 28.54 -4.46 3.01
N LEU A 59 27.91 -5.38 3.76
CA LEU A 59 26.46 -5.63 3.69
C LEU A 59 25.66 -4.40 4.09
N GLY A 60 26.06 -3.69 5.15
CA GLY A 60 25.46 -2.45 5.56
C GLY A 60 25.52 -1.36 4.49
N SER A 61 26.65 -1.25 3.81
CA SER A 61 26.83 -0.31 2.70
C SER A 61 25.91 -0.64 1.53
N TYR A 62 25.84 -1.90 1.10
CA TYR A 62 24.94 -2.31 0.01
C TYR A 62 23.47 -2.06 0.34
N THR A 63 23.00 -2.43 1.54
CA THR A 63 21.61 -2.20 1.94
C THR A 63 21.28 -0.72 2.03
N SER A 64 22.20 0.13 2.48
CA SER A 64 22.05 1.59 2.47
C SER A 64 21.94 2.16 1.05
N GLN A 65 22.80 1.72 0.13
CA GLN A 65 22.77 2.15 -1.28
C GLN A 65 21.43 1.74 -1.94
N ILE A 66 20.98 0.51 -1.73
CA ILE A 66 19.67 0.04 -2.24
C ILE A 66 18.55 0.91 -1.68
N ALA A 67 18.54 1.19 -0.38
CA ALA A 67 17.53 2.06 0.23
C ALA A 67 17.52 3.45 -0.42
N THR A 68 18.69 4.05 -0.63
CA THR A 68 18.83 5.37 -1.26
C THR A 68 18.27 5.37 -2.69
N ILE A 69 18.61 4.38 -3.50
CA ILE A 69 18.11 4.24 -4.87
C ILE A 69 16.58 4.12 -4.88
N LEU A 70 16.00 3.30 -4.00
CA LEU A 70 14.54 3.12 -3.91
C LEU A 70 13.82 4.42 -3.52
N VAL A 71 14.39 5.20 -2.58
CA VAL A 71 13.86 6.51 -2.20
C VAL A 71 13.92 7.49 -3.38
N LEU A 72 15.05 7.58 -4.07
CA LEU A 72 15.20 8.46 -5.22
C LEU A 72 14.22 8.13 -6.34
N LEU A 73 13.98 6.85 -6.62
CA LEU A 73 12.97 6.41 -7.59
C LEU A 73 11.56 6.81 -7.14
N ALA A 74 11.19 6.59 -5.88
CA ALA A 74 9.88 6.98 -5.36
C ALA A 74 9.66 8.50 -5.43
N VAL A 75 10.66 9.28 -5.00
CA VAL A 75 10.62 10.75 -5.04
C VAL A 75 10.50 11.25 -6.48
N SER A 76 11.25 10.70 -7.43
CA SER A 76 11.16 11.10 -8.85
C SER A 76 9.74 10.88 -9.42
N LEU A 77 9.10 9.75 -9.12
CA LEU A 77 7.73 9.49 -9.56
C LEU A 77 6.72 10.46 -8.92
N ILE A 78 6.91 10.83 -7.65
CA ILE A 78 6.07 11.83 -6.98
C ILE A 78 6.26 13.21 -7.60
N ILE A 79 7.49 13.61 -7.90
CA ILE A 79 7.79 14.91 -8.54
C ILE A 79 7.12 14.98 -9.92
N VAL A 80 7.19 13.93 -10.73
CA VAL A 80 6.51 13.88 -12.04
C VAL A 80 5.00 14.05 -11.90
N GLU A 81 4.35 13.38 -10.93
CA GLU A 81 2.91 13.57 -10.69
C GLU A 81 2.59 15.00 -10.22
N LEU A 82 3.39 15.55 -9.30
CA LEU A 82 3.19 16.91 -8.80
C LEU A 82 3.36 17.97 -9.90
N THR A 83 4.36 17.83 -10.76
CA THR A 83 4.56 18.76 -11.90
C THR A 83 3.40 18.68 -12.89
N GLN A 84 2.90 17.48 -13.22
CA GLN A 84 1.71 17.32 -14.05
C GLN A 84 0.48 17.99 -13.42
N ARG A 85 0.33 17.90 -12.09
CA ARG A 85 -0.78 18.54 -11.37
C ARG A 85 -0.63 20.06 -11.28
N MET A 86 0.58 20.58 -11.15
CA MET A 86 0.81 22.05 -11.20
C MET A 86 0.33 22.66 -12.52
N ILE A 87 0.51 21.95 -13.62
CA ILE A 87 0.13 22.44 -14.96
C ILE A 87 -1.38 22.28 -15.22
N SER A 88 -1.97 21.14 -14.85
CA SER A 88 -3.32 20.76 -15.27
C SER A 88 -4.37 20.71 -14.16
N ASP A 89 -3.96 20.79 -12.89
CA ASP A 89 -4.85 20.60 -11.73
C ASP A 89 -4.41 21.47 -10.54
N SER A 90 -4.44 20.92 -9.34
CA SER A 90 -3.96 21.52 -8.08
C SER A 90 -3.16 20.50 -7.27
N ILE A 91 -2.06 20.94 -6.68
CA ILE A 91 -1.24 20.12 -5.76
C ILE A 91 -2.08 19.62 -4.58
N LEU A 92 -3.01 20.44 -4.07
CA LEU A 92 -3.89 20.05 -2.97
C LEU A 92 -4.74 18.81 -3.31
N ASN A 93 -5.11 18.66 -4.58
CA ASN A 93 -5.84 17.48 -5.03
C ASN A 93 -5.00 16.20 -4.97
N TYR A 94 -3.66 16.29 -5.02
CA TYR A 94 -2.79 15.14 -4.78
C TYR A 94 -2.95 14.63 -3.35
N PHE A 95 -2.82 15.50 -2.37
CA PHE A 95 -3.00 15.12 -0.95
C PHE A 95 -4.42 14.61 -0.67
N LYS A 96 -5.43 15.24 -1.27
CA LYS A 96 -6.81 14.77 -1.21
C LYS A 96 -6.98 13.37 -1.80
N SER A 97 -6.31 13.08 -2.92
CA SER A 97 -6.33 11.74 -3.54
C SER A 97 -5.67 10.69 -2.65
N VAL A 98 -4.53 11.00 -2.05
CA VAL A 98 -3.83 10.12 -1.10
C VAL A 98 -4.72 9.85 0.12
N TYR A 99 -5.26 10.89 0.75
CA TYR A 99 -6.13 10.77 1.91
C TYR A 99 -7.38 9.93 1.61
N GLN A 100 -8.09 10.23 0.52
CA GLN A 100 -9.29 9.49 0.15
C GLN A 100 -8.98 8.03 -0.24
N THR A 101 -7.82 7.77 -0.84
CA THR A 101 -7.36 6.40 -1.12
C THR A 101 -7.19 5.60 0.18
N ILE A 102 -6.55 6.18 1.20
CA ILE A 102 -6.34 5.52 2.49
C ILE A 102 -7.70 5.25 3.16
N ARG A 103 -8.58 6.26 3.19
CA ARG A 103 -9.90 6.14 3.83
C ARG A 103 -10.80 5.12 3.13
N LEU A 104 -10.80 5.10 1.79
CA LEU A 104 -11.54 4.09 1.04
C LEU A 104 -11.07 2.67 1.35
N ARG A 105 -9.75 2.46 1.44
CA ARG A 105 -9.17 1.15 1.79
C ARG A 105 -9.55 0.71 3.21
N GLN A 106 -9.56 1.65 4.16
CA GLN A 106 -10.01 1.37 5.53
C GLN A 106 -11.49 0.98 5.57
N PHE A 107 -12.35 1.70 4.83
CA PHE A 107 -13.77 1.42 4.71
C PHE A 107 -14.06 0.04 4.09
N LEU A 108 -13.30 -0.34 3.07
CA LEU A 108 -13.47 -1.61 2.35
C LEU A 108 -12.93 -2.82 3.11
N ARG A 109 -12.03 -2.62 4.06
CA ARG A 109 -11.36 -3.71 4.75
C ARG A 109 -12.35 -4.47 5.64
N GLN A 110 -12.41 -5.79 5.46
CA GLN A 110 -13.19 -6.71 6.28
C GLN A 110 -12.29 -7.39 7.31
N ASP A 111 -12.85 -7.69 8.49
CA ASP A 111 -12.13 -8.44 9.50
C ASP A 111 -11.89 -9.88 9.03
N ASP A 112 -10.62 -10.29 9.01
CA ASP A 112 -10.21 -11.63 8.58
C ASP A 112 -10.53 -12.73 9.60
N LYS A 113 -11.00 -12.37 10.80
CA LYS A 113 -11.37 -13.29 11.86
C LYS A 113 -12.76 -13.85 11.57
N SER A 114 -12.83 -15.14 11.27
CA SER A 114 -14.10 -15.85 11.29
C SER A 114 -14.64 -15.93 12.72
N GLU A 115 -15.94 -15.80 12.88
CA GLU A 115 -16.61 -15.99 14.15
C GLU A 115 -16.20 -17.31 14.79
N SER A 116 -15.98 -17.27 16.10
CA SER A 116 -15.63 -18.43 16.92
C SER A 116 -16.76 -19.45 16.83
N ALA A 117 -16.56 -20.55 16.11
CA ALA A 117 -17.48 -21.67 16.15
C ALA A 117 -17.37 -22.32 17.55
N ILE A 118 -18.40 -22.15 18.36
CA ILE A 118 -18.55 -22.85 19.64
C ILE A 118 -18.75 -24.33 19.30
N THR A 119 -17.73 -25.14 19.50
CA THR A 119 -17.85 -26.58 19.43
C THR A 119 -18.51 -27.04 20.74
N ILE A 120 -19.46 -27.99 20.67
CA ILE A 120 -20.32 -28.50 21.76
C ILE A 120 -19.51 -29.01 22.97
N ASP A 121 -18.19 -29.07 22.85
CA ASP A 121 -17.28 -29.72 23.82
C ASP A 121 -16.41 -28.74 24.65
N ASN A 122 -16.87 -27.51 24.87
CA ASN A 122 -16.21 -26.50 25.72
C ASN A 122 -14.67 -26.30 25.53
N GLN A 123 -14.12 -26.75 24.43
CA GLN A 123 -12.71 -26.56 24.11
C GLN A 123 -12.49 -25.40 23.15
N THR A 124 -11.60 -24.53 23.58
CA THR A 124 -11.04 -23.33 22.95
C THR A 124 -11.23 -23.18 21.45
N THR A 125 -11.92 -22.13 21.10
CA THR A 125 -12.17 -21.59 19.78
C THR A 125 -10.88 -21.40 18.96
N ILE A 126 -10.68 -22.22 17.95
CA ILE A 126 -9.72 -21.97 16.90
C ILE A 126 -10.33 -20.89 15.99
N THR A 127 -9.79 -19.69 16.00
CA THR A 127 -10.14 -18.64 15.03
C THR A 127 -9.76 -19.14 13.63
N LYS A 128 -10.73 -19.66 12.91
CA LYS A 128 -10.53 -20.12 11.53
C LYS A 128 -10.25 -18.92 10.64
N PHE A 129 -9.05 -18.88 10.07
CA PHE A 129 -8.68 -17.93 9.06
C PHE A 129 -9.57 -18.07 7.81
N ASN A 130 -10.18 -16.94 7.36
CA ASN A 130 -11.04 -16.95 6.19
C ASN A 130 -10.26 -16.54 4.92
N PRO A 131 -9.91 -17.47 4.02
CA PRO A 131 -9.11 -17.19 2.82
C PRO A 131 -9.85 -16.27 1.83
N ILE A 132 -11.19 -16.23 1.87
CA ILE A 132 -12.02 -15.39 1.00
C ILE A 132 -11.84 -13.93 1.40
N LEU A 133 -11.97 -13.63 2.70
CA LEU A 133 -11.79 -12.28 3.23
C LEU A 133 -10.35 -11.80 3.04
N LYS A 134 -9.36 -12.68 3.20
CA LYS A 134 -7.96 -12.35 2.88
C LYS A 134 -7.79 -11.96 1.41
N ASN A 135 -8.34 -12.75 0.48
CA ASN A 135 -8.27 -12.45 -0.95
C ASN A 135 -8.97 -11.12 -1.28
N PHE A 136 -10.14 -10.90 -0.67
CA PHE A 136 -10.87 -9.64 -0.76
C PHE A 136 -10.02 -8.46 -0.27
N ASN A 137 -9.50 -8.53 0.97
CA ASN A 137 -8.68 -7.49 1.58
C ASN A 137 -7.40 -7.17 0.78
N GLN A 138 -6.73 -8.19 0.25
CA GLN A 138 -5.56 -7.99 -0.62
C GLN A 138 -5.93 -7.27 -1.92
N THR A 139 -7.13 -7.48 -2.43
CA THR A 139 -7.59 -6.86 -3.66
C THR A 139 -8.02 -5.41 -3.44
N VAL A 140 -8.86 -5.16 -2.43
CA VAL A 140 -9.33 -3.80 -2.10
C VAL A 140 -8.22 -2.93 -1.52
N GLY A 141 -7.19 -3.53 -0.89
CA GLY A 141 -5.98 -2.85 -0.46
C GLY A 141 -5.18 -2.20 -1.61
N LYS A 142 -5.52 -2.51 -2.87
CA LYS A 142 -4.93 -1.87 -4.08
C LYS A 142 -5.85 -0.83 -4.71
N ALA A 143 -7.00 -0.53 -4.11
CA ALA A 143 -7.92 0.52 -4.55
C ALA A 143 -7.23 1.89 -4.57
N THR A 144 -7.62 2.76 -5.48
CA THR A 144 -7.09 4.13 -5.59
C THR A 144 -8.18 5.11 -5.96
N VAL A 145 -8.11 6.29 -5.37
CA VAL A 145 -9.01 7.42 -5.64
C VAL A 145 -8.18 8.58 -6.19
N ASP A 146 -8.45 9.00 -7.41
CA ASP A 146 -7.81 10.17 -8.02
C ASP A 146 -8.82 11.33 -8.09
N VAL A 147 -8.57 12.35 -7.31
CA VAL A 147 -9.38 13.58 -7.25
C VAL A 147 -8.71 14.65 -8.08
N ARG A 148 -9.45 15.24 -9.02
CA ARG A 148 -9.01 16.36 -9.88
C ARG A 148 -10.06 17.47 -9.89
N LYS A 149 -9.71 18.67 -10.36
CA LYS A 149 -10.65 19.81 -10.42
C LYS A 149 -11.96 19.48 -11.13
N SER A 150 -11.91 18.74 -12.22
CA SER A 150 -13.08 18.43 -13.06
C SER A 150 -13.67 17.04 -12.81
N THR A 151 -12.91 16.11 -12.28
CA THR A 151 -13.30 14.70 -12.20
C THR A 151 -12.77 14.03 -10.94
N VAL A 152 -13.50 13.03 -10.46
CA VAL A 152 -13.01 12.07 -9.48
C VAL A 152 -13.11 10.67 -10.10
N VAL A 153 -12.01 9.92 -10.06
CA VAL A 153 -11.96 8.56 -10.62
C VAL A 153 -11.51 7.60 -9.53
N VAL A 154 -12.37 6.63 -9.21
CA VAL A 154 -12.04 5.54 -8.29
C VAL A 154 -11.81 4.28 -9.08
N PHE A 155 -10.72 3.61 -8.79
CA PHE A 155 -10.34 2.35 -9.39
C PHE A 155 -10.25 1.26 -8.33
N LEU A 156 -10.94 0.14 -8.57
CA LEU A 156 -10.82 -1.11 -7.82
C LEU A 156 -10.52 -2.26 -8.78
N LYS A 157 -9.76 -3.21 -8.31
CA LYS A 157 -9.58 -4.48 -9.03
C LYS A 157 -10.64 -5.46 -8.53
N TYR A 158 -11.20 -6.29 -9.44
CA TYR A 158 -12.09 -7.38 -9.02
C TYR A 158 -11.29 -8.51 -8.37
N PRO A 159 -11.77 -9.08 -7.26
CA PRO A 159 -11.19 -10.27 -6.65
C PRO A 159 -11.23 -11.47 -7.63
N ARG A 160 -10.37 -12.47 -7.40
CA ARG A 160 -10.31 -13.65 -8.27
C ARG A 160 -11.39 -14.67 -7.95
N THR A 161 -11.80 -14.80 -6.68
CA THR A 161 -12.79 -15.79 -6.25
C THR A 161 -14.21 -15.25 -6.39
N GLN A 162 -15.15 -16.11 -6.80
CA GLN A 162 -16.55 -15.73 -6.99
C GLN A 162 -17.19 -15.17 -5.70
N GLN A 163 -16.86 -15.75 -4.55
CA GLN A 163 -17.40 -15.31 -3.26
C GLN A 163 -16.90 -13.89 -2.90
N ALA A 164 -15.62 -13.61 -3.11
CA ALA A 164 -15.10 -12.26 -2.90
C ALA A 164 -15.63 -11.27 -3.95
N GLN A 165 -15.95 -11.72 -5.17
CA GLN A 165 -16.63 -10.88 -6.17
C GLN A 165 -18.07 -10.56 -5.77
N LYS A 166 -18.80 -11.52 -5.17
CA LYS A 166 -20.12 -11.28 -4.64
C LYS A 166 -20.07 -10.21 -3.54
N LEU A 167 -19.16 -10.35 -2.58
CA LEU A 167 -18.95 -9.36 -1.53
C LEU A 167 -18.69 -7.96 -2.09
N LEU A 168 -17.83 -7.84 -3.11
CA LEU A 168 -17.56 -6.54 -3.73
C LEU A 168 -18.82 -5.96 -4.41
N ARG A 169 -19.62 -6.79 -5.09
CA ARG A 169 -20.88 -6.34 -5.72
C ARG A 169 -21.90 -5.86 -4.70
N ASP A 170 -22.04 -6.59 -3.59
CA ASP A 170 -22.96 -6.21 -2.52
C ASP A 170 -22.56 -4.87 -1.89
N MET A 171 -21.26 -4.52 -1.92
CA MET A 171 -20.72 -3.26 -1.43
C MET A 171 -20.72 -2.12 -2.44
N GLU A 172 -21.03 -2.34 -3.74
CA GLU A 172 -20.89 -1.28 -4.78
C GLU A 172 -21.73 -0.03 -4.47
N ALA A 173 -22.96 -0.20 -3.97
CA ALA A 173 -23.82 0.91 -3.57
C ALA A 173 -23.23 1.70 -2.40
N HIS A 174 -22.75 1.02 -1.37
CA HIS A 174 -22.12 1.64 -0.20
C HIS A 174 -20.80 2.34 -0.58
N ILE A 175 -20.01 1.76 -1.48
CA ILE A 175 -18.81 2.41 -2.01
C ILE A 175 -19.18 3.72 -2.70
N LYS A 176 -20.20 3.70 -3.57
CA LYS A 176 -20.67 4.90 -4.26
C LYS A 176 -21.14 5.96 -3.28
N GLU A 177 -21.87 5.60 -2.26
CA GLU A 177 -22.34 6.49 -1.20
C GLU A 177 -21.18 7.11 -0.43
N GLU A 178 -20.22 6.29 0.03
CA GLU A 178 -19.05 6.73 0.79
C GLU A 178 -18.17 7.71 0.00
N ILE A 179 -17.90 7.44 -1.28
CA ILE A 179 -17.08 8.36 -2.10
C ILE A 179 -17.85 9.62 -2.49
N SER A 180 -19.18 9.54 -2.64
CA SER A 180 -20.04 10.69 -2.95
C SER A 180 -20.15 11.65 -1.77
N SER A 181 -20.31 11.14 -0.55
CA SER A 181 -20.38 11.94 0.67
C SER A 181 -19.09 12.75 0.90
N ARG A 182 -17.93 12.17 0.51
CA ARG A 182 -16.63 12.85 0.60
C ARG A 182 -16.37 13.85 -0.51
N ASN A 183 -17.17 13.82 -1.60
CA ASN A 183 -17.02 14.66 -2.77
C ASN A 183 -18.37 15.26 -3.21
N PRO A 184 -19.04 16.07 -2.37
CA PRO A 184 -20.40 16.56 -2.61
C PRO A 184 -20.52 17.43 -3.88
N ASN A 185 -19.42 18.05 -4.31
CA ASN A 185 -19.35 18.90 -5.50
C ASN A 185 -19.27 18.11 -6.82
N TYR A 186 -19.30 16.75 -6.75
CA TYR A 186 -19.19 15.89 -7.91
C TYR A 186 -20.41 14.97 -8.01
N TYR A 187 -20.83 14.71 -9.27
CA TYR A 187 -21.88 13.75 -9.57
C TYR A 187 -21.26 12.42 -10.02
N PHE A 188 -21.50 11.33 -9.28
CA PHE A 188 -21.02 10.00 -9.60
C PHE A 188 -21.99 9.26 -10.52
N SER A 189 -21.49 8.83 -11.68
CA SER A 189 -22.20 7.92 -12.57
C SER A 189 -22.35 6.51 -11.95
N SER A 190 -23.10 5.66 -12.61
CA SER A 190 -23.15 4.22 -12.25
C SER A 190 -21.75 3.62 -12.39
N PRO A 191 -21.40 2.63 -11.51
CA PRO A 191 -20.13 1.94 -11.61
C PRO A 191 -20.01 1.24 -12.98
N ASN A 192 -18.83 1.33 -13.58
CA ASN A 192 -18.53 0.67 -14.84
C ASN A 192 -17.54 -0.49 -14.60
N ARG A 193 -17.93 -1.69 -15.01
CA ARG A 193 -17.08 -2.88 -14.95
C ARG A 193 -16.49 -3.16 -16.33
N GLU A 194 -15.17 -3.18 -16.39
CA GLU A 194 -14.40 -3.60 -17.57
C GLU A 194 -13.51 -4.78 -17.17
N GLU A 195 -13.83 -5.98 -17.63
CA GLU A 195 -13.11 -7.22 -17.28
C GLU A 195 -12.99 -7.41 -15.76
N ASN A 196 -11.75 -7.34 -15.24
CA ASN A 196 -11.40 -7.45 -13.81
C ASN A 196 -11.20 -6.09 -13.12
N LYS A 197 -11.81 -5.02 -13.64
CA LYS A 197 -11.66 -3.65 -13.17
C LYS A 197 -13.02 -3.02 -12.92
N LEU A 198 -13.18 -2.39 -11.78
CA LEU A 198 -14.37 -1.62 -11.41
C LEU A 198 -13.98 -0.14 -11.32
N TRP A 199 -14.76 0.69 -11.98
CA TRP A 199 -14.55 2.12 -12.06
C TRP A 199 -15.76 2.88 -11.55
N PHE A 200 -15.52 3.87 -10.68
CA PHE A 200 -16.50 4.89 -10.37
C PHE A 200 -15.94 6.21 -10.91
N LYS A 201 -16.70 6.87 -11.76
CA LYS A 201 -16.32 8.17 -12.33
C LYS A 201 -17.31 9.22 -11.88
N ALA A 202 -16.80 10.35 -11.48
CA ALA A 202 -17.60 11.53 -11.20
C ALA A 202 -17.08 12.72 -12.00
N THR A 203 -18.01 13.60 -12.36
CA THR A 203 -17.74 14.89 -12.95
C THR A 203 -18.20 15.98 -11.99
N ARG A 204 -17.51 17.12 -12.02
CA ARG A 204 -17.89 18.27 -11.20
C ARG A 204 -19.28 18.77 -11.65
N ARG A 205 -20.11 19.16 -10.67
CA ARG A 205 -21.40 19.80 -10.91
C ARG A 205 -21.24 21.19 -11.45
#